data_c521530a1145c200937ff5388baf3081
#
_entry.id   c521530a1145c200937ff5388baf3081
#
_cell.length_a   1.000
_cell.length_b   1.000
_cell.length_c   1.000
_cell.angle_alpha   90.00
_cell.angle_beta   90.00
_cell.angle_gamma   90.00
#
_symmetry.space_group_name_H-M   'P 1'
#
loop_
_entity.id
_entity.type
_entity.pdbx_description
1 polymer ?
#
loop_
_entity_poly.entity_id
_entity_poly.type
_entity_poly.pdbx_seq_one_letter_code
_entity_poly.pdbx_strand_id
1 'polypeptide(L)'
;MSDSRNTRNPWPEAYPLAVVTSAPPKSVAILILTLALVILQGCAARARHAAVPSGLDAKAIVSGMEYGIRYFPRDPERVQVFIDDYLKSLELEEAYLAKQGHTGSLPPIAMLAISGGGDNGAFAAGFLNGWTKEGTRPQFKLVTGVSTGALVAPFAFLGPAYDKKLKEFYTSISLKDIAKKRSILSVMTNDAMADNTPLKNLVKKNVDQDMLDAIAAEYAKGRMLLVGTVDLDARRPVIWNITKIAASHRPGSLELARSLLIASSAIPATFPPVMINVEVGNKKYQEMHVDGNTAAQVFVYPAAVRLKDVAETVGVHRERKLYILRNARLDPEWAQVERRTLPIAAQAISTLIQYQGIGDLYRIYTVTRRDDIDFNLAYIPPTFKTPHKTEFDTVYMRALYDLAYSMAEKGYIWTKEPPVLIPSSE
;
A
#
# COMPACT_ATOMS: atom_id res chain seq x y z
N MET A 1 -7.67 10.03 -94.32
CA MET A 1 -6.38 10.44 -93.78
C MET A 1 -6.44 10.21 -92.27
N SER A 2 -6.18 9.02 -91.79
CA SER A 2 -4.99 8.32 -91.30
C SER A 2 -4.12 9.20 -90.40
N ASP A 3 -4.15 8.94 -89.16
CA ASP A 3 -2.89 8.73 -88.41
C ASP A 3 -3.11 7.88 -87.20
N SER A 4 -2.51 6.72 -87.24
CA SER A 4 -2.46 5.74 -86.14
C SER A 4 -1.18 6.01 -85.34
N ARG A 5 -1.29 6.48 -84.08
CA ARG A 5 -0.13 6.51 -83.18
C ARG A 5 -0.21 5.33 -82.16
N ASN A 6 0.70 4.43 -82.42
CA ASN A 6 1.12 3.31 -81.64
C ASN A 6 1.77 3.78 -80.30
N THR A 7 1.13 3.65 -79.15
CA THR A 7 1.73 3.90 -77.84
C THR A 7 2.19 2.60 -77.26
N ARG A 8 3.49 2.38 -77.26
CA ARG A 8 4.18 1.29 -76.59
C ARG A 8 4.01 1.43 -75.06
N ASN A 9 3.54 0.40 -74.46
CA ASN A 9 3.44 0.27 -72.98
C ASN A 9 4.83 0.04 -72.36
N PRO A 10 5.33 0.86 -71.43
CA PRO A 10 6.70 0.77 -70.90
C PRO A 10 6.91 -0.07 -69.68
N TRP A 11 5.96 -0.93 -69.30
CA TRP A 11 6.11 -1.73 -68.13
C TRP A 11 6.58 -3.16 -68.47
N PRO A 12 7.71 -3.64 -67.86
CA PRO A 12 8.15 -5.02 -68.05
C PRO A 12 7.20 -5.99 -67.38
N GLU A 13 6.94 -7.10 -68.02
CA GLU A 13 6.15 -8.22 -67.50
C GLU A 13 6.68 -8.69 -66.13
N ALA A 14 5.78 -8.74 -65.14
CA ALA A 14 6.10 -9.29 -63.83
C ALA A 14 6.41 -10.79 -63.93
N TYR A 15 7.63 -11.17 -63.62
CA TYR A 15 8.00 -12.58 -63.45
C TYR A 15 7.24 -13.18 -62.30
N PRO A 16 6.63 -14.37 -62.40
CA PRO A 16 5.99 -15.04 -61.27
C PRO A 16 7.09 -15.43 -60.26
N LEU A 17 7.02 -14.84 -59.05
CA LEU A 17 7.80 -15.31 -57.91
C LEU A 17 7.35 -16.73 -57.57
N ALA A 18 8.15 -17.69 -57.96
CA ALA A 18 7.99 -19.08 -57.50
C ALA A 18 8.19 -19.13 -56.01
N VAL A 19 7.09 -19.18 -55.22
CA VAL A 19 7.14 -19.47 -53.78
C VAL A 19 7.59 -20.88 -53.62
N VAL A 20 8.91 -21.09 -53.40
CA VAL A 20 9.45 -22.40 -52.99
C VAL A 20 9.02 -22.66 -51.56
N THR A 21 7.89 -23.32 -51.37
CA THR A 21 7.46 -23.88 -50.09
C THR A 21 8.22 -25.17 -49.84
N SER A 22 9.49 -25.08 -49.44
CA SER A 22 10.18 -26.23 -48.87
C SER A 22 9.68 -26.44 -47.45
N ALA A 23 9.04 -27.57 -47.17
CA ALA A 23 8.70 -27.95 -45.81
C ALA A 23 9.97 -27.97 -44.92
N PRO A 24 9.94 -27.45 -43.71
CA PRO A 24 11.11 -27.42 -42.85
C PRO A 24 11.59 -28.86 -42.59
N PRO A 25 12.90 -29.09 -42.50
CA PRO A 25 13.43 -30.43 -42.21
C PRO A 25 12.80 -30.95 -40.92
N LYS A 26 12.51 -32.24 -40.86
CA LYS A 26 11.81 -32.91 -39.74
C LYS A 26 12.40 -32.53 -38.37
N SER A 27 13.70 -32.31 -38.27
CA SER A 27 14.40 -31.83 -37.06
C SER A 27 13.97 -30.41 -36.64
N VAL A 28 13.73 -29.51 -37.58
CA VAL A 28 13.26 -28.13 -37.29
C VAL A 28 11.78 -28.14 -36.90
N ALA A 29 10.97 -28.97 -37.54
CA ALA A 29 9.57 -29.16 -37.16
C ALA A 29 9.42 -29.75 -35.74
N ILE A 30 10.25 -30.71 -35.38
CA ILE A 30 10.32 -31.31 -34.03
C ILE A 30 10.80 -30.26 -33.01
N LEU A 31 11.80 -29.45 -33.36
CA LEU A 31 12.29 -28.38 -32.48
C LEU A 31 11.21 -27.30 -32.26
N ILE A 32 10.47 -26.92 -33.28
CA ILE A 32 9.33 -25.96 -33.16
C ILE A 32 8.21 -26.58 -32.34
N LEU A 33 7.89 -27.86 -32.53
CA LEU A 33 6.85 -28.56 -31.78
C LEU A 33 7.23 -28.74 -30.30
N THR A 34 8.50 -29.06 -30.00
CA THR A 34 9.00 -29.12 -28.62
C THR A 34 9.05 -27.74 -27.98
N LEU A 35 9.46 -26.72 -28.70
CA LEU A 35 9.43 -25.35 -28.20
C LEU A 35 7.99 -24.85 -27.95
N ALA A 36 7.05 -25.18 -28.84
CA ALA A 36 5.62 -24.88 -28.65
C ALA A 36 5.02 -25.66 -27.47
N LEU A 37 5.39 -26.94 -27.28
CA LEU A 37 4.98 -27.72 -26.11
C LEU A 37 5.57 -27.20 -24.81
N VAL A 38 6.81 -26.73 -24.79
CA VAL A 38 7.45 -26.08 -23.62
C VAL A 38 6.79 -24.74 -23.33
N ILE A 39 6.41 -23.96 -24.35
CA ILE A 39 5.69 -22.70 -24.18
C ILE A 39 4.26 -22.96 -23.66
N LEU A 40 3.57 -24.00 -24.13
CA LEU A 40 2.25 -24.40 -23.63
C LEU A 40 2.27 -24.93 -22.20
N GLN A 41 3.34 -25.56 -21.75
CA GLN A 41 3.52 -25.95 -20.34
C GLN A 41 3.94 -24.78 -19.45
N GLY A 42 4.55 -23.72 -20.00
CA GLY A 42 4.98 -22.53 -19.28
C GLY A 42 3.85 -21.62 -18.79
N CYS A 43 2.61 -21.82 -19.24
CA CYS A 43 1.41 -21.13 -18.77
C CYS A 43 0.68 -21.86 -17.62
N ALA A 44 1.33 -22.80 -16.92
CA ALA A 44 0.74 -23.41 -15.74
C ALA A 44 0.63 -22.33 -14.65
N ALA A 45 -0.58 -21.82 -14.44
CA ALA A 45 -0.88 -20.96 -13.30
C ALA A 45 -0.41 -21.64 -12.02
N ARG A 46 0.26 -20.88 -11.13
CA ARG A 46 0.64 -21.42 -9.82
C ARG A 46 -0.59 -21.97 -9.12
N ALA A 47 -0.50 -23.20 -8.65
CA ALA A 47 -1.58 -23.84 -7.92
C ALA A 47 -1.91 -23.01 -6.65
N ARG A 48 -3.17 -22.68 -6.48
CA ARG A 48 -3.71 -22.06 -5.27
C ARG A 48 -5.02 -22.77 -4.90
N HIS A 49 -5.45 -22.62 -3.66
CA HIS A 49 -6.82 -22.99 -3.31
C HIS A 49 -7.84 -22.11 -4.06
N ALA A 50 -9.08 -22.59 -4.19
CA ALA A 50 -10.12 -21.83 -4.83
C ALA A 50 -10.29 -20.44 -4.18
N ALA A 51 -10.57 -19.43 -5.00
CA ALA A 51 -10.98 -18.12 -4.50
C ALA A 51 -12.33 -18.22 -3.77
N VAL A 52 -12.59 -17.31 -2.85
CA VAL A 52 -13.90 -17.19 -2.22
C VAL A 52 -14.95 -16.91 -3.30
N PRO A 53 -16.06 -17.66 -3.37
CA PRO A 53 -17.10 -17.41 -4.35
C PRO A 53 -17.71 -16.01 -4.18
N SER A 54 -18.08 -15.39 -5.29
CA SER A 54 -18.72 -14.06 -5.30
C SER A 54 -19.89 -13.98 -4.34
N GLY A 55 -19.96 -12.93 -3.55
CA GLY A 55 -21.00 -12.70 -2.53
C GLY A 55 -20.79 -13.44 -1.21
N LEU A 56 -19.75 -14.28 -1.08
CA LEU A 56 -19.39 -14.92 0.19
C LEU A 56 -18.13 -14.31 0.84
N ASP A 57 -17.44 -13.42 0.17
CA ASP A 57 -16.22 -12.77 0.62
C ASP A 57 -16.41 -11.97 1.93
N ALA A 58 -17.56 -11.31 2.12
CA ALA A 58 -17.88 -10.66 3.40
C ALA A 58 -18.09 -11.65 4.55
N LYS A 59 -18.39 -12.92 4.27
CA LYS A 59 -18.59 -13.98 5.27
C LYS A 59 -17.30 -14.76 5.56
N ALA A 60 -16.25 -14.56 4.76
CA ALA A 60 -15.01 -15.26 4.91
C ALA A 60 -14.27 -14.81 6.19
N ILE A 61 -13.83 -15.79 6.97
CA ILE A 61 -13.04 -15.61 8.20
C ILE A 61 -11.62 -16.08 7.93
N VAL A 62 -10.63 -15.34 8.37
CA VAL A 62 -9.23 -15.75 8.24
C VAL A 62 -9.00 -17.00 9.09
N SER A 63 -8.41 -18.05 8.48
CA SER A 63 -8.19 -19.33 9.15
C SER A 63 -7.41 -19.15 10.45
N GLY A 64 -7.94 -19.72 11.53
CA GLY A 64 -7.35 -19.62 12.87
C GLY A 64 -7.58 -18.29 13.61
N MET A 65 -8.26 -17.32 13.00
CA MET A 65 -8.58 -16.02 13.59
C MET A 65 -10.07 -15.89 13.95
N GLU A 66 -10.39 -14.84 14.69
CA GLU A 66 -11.77 -14.47 14.98
C GLU A 66 -12.38 -13.63 13.87
N TYR A 67 -13.70 -13.59 13.84
CA TYR A 67 -14.45 -12.63 13.04
C TYR A 67 -14.11 -11.20 13.50
N GLY A 68 -14.09 -10.24 12.54
CA GLY A 68 -13.98 -8.82 12.87
C GLY A 68 -12.55 -8.29 12.99
N ILE A 69 -11.53 -9.01 12.50
CA ILE A 69 -10.15 -8.49 12.42
C ILE A 69 -9.91 -7.64 11.17
N ARG A 70 -10.92 -7.48 10.32
CA ARG A 70 -10.83 -6.73 9.06
C ARG A 70 -12.15 -6.08 8.67
N TYR A 71 -12.07 -4.99 7.90
CA TYR A 71 -13.19 -4.20 7.44
C TYR A 71 -13.17 -4.03 5.93
N PHE A 72 -14.36 -3.96 5.32
CA PHE A 72 -14.53 -3.64 3.91
C PHE A 72 -15.24 -2.29 3.79
N PRO A 73 -14.56 -1.23 3.30
CA PRO A 73 -15.04 0.16 3.42
C PRO A 73 -16.39 0.48 2.76
N ARG A 74 -16.88 -0.41 1.87
CA ARG A 74 -18.16 -0.24 1.17
C ARG A 74 -19.22 -1.29 1.52
N ASP A 75 -18.91 -2.18 2.45
CA ASP A 75 -19.82 -3.23 2.90
C ASP A 75 -20.46 -2.80 4.23
N PRO A 76 -21.79 -2.59 4.29
CA PRO A 76 -22.45 -2.06 5.48
C PRO A 76 -22.22 -2.91 6.73
N GLU A 77 -22.26 -4.26 6.62
CA GLU A 77 -22.03 -5.15 7.76
C GLU A 77 -20.59 -5.03 8.27
N ARG A 78 -19.62 -4.91 7.38
CA ARG A 78 -18.20 -4.77 7.72
C ARG A 78 -17.83 -3.35 8.16
N VAL A 79 -18.56 -2.34 7.74
CA VAL A 79 -18.46 -0.98 8.29
C VAL A 79 -19.01 -0.96 9.72
N GLN A 80 -20.09 -1.72 10.03
CA GLN A 80 -20.58 -1.86 11.40
C GLN A 80 -19.53 -2.50 12.32
N VAL A 81 -18.81 -3.52 11.87
CA VAL A 81 -17.68 -4.10 12.63
C VAL A 81 -16.63 -3.05 13.00
N PHE A 82 -16.33 -2.11 12.08
CA PHE A 82 -15.43 -1.00 12.42
C PHE A 82 -16.03 -0.07 13.48
N ILE A 83 -17.32 0.24 13.40
CA ILE A 83 -18.02 1.08 14.38
C ILE A 83 -17.98 0.41 15.76
N ASP A 84 -18.25 -0.89 15.82
CA ASP A 84 -18.21 -1.67 17.08
C ASP A 84 -16.80 -1.67 17.68
N ASP A 85 -15.76 -1.85 16.86
CA ASP A 85 -14.37 -1.81 17.29
C ASP A 85 -13.96 -0.39 17.74
N TYR A 86 -14.47 0.66 17.09
CA TYR A 86 -14.24 2.03 17.52
C TYR A 86 -14.91 2.32 18.87
N LEU A 87 -16.17 1.92 19.08
CA LEU A 87 -16.86 2.04 20.36
C LEU A 87 -16.12 1.26 21.45
N LYS A 88 -15.69 0.03 21.16
CA LYS A 88 -14.87 -0.76 22.08
C LYS A 88 -13.55 -0.08 22.42
N SER A 89 -12.94 0.57 21.47
CA SER A 89 -11.72 1.38 21.66
C SER A 89 -11.96 2.56 22.62
N LEU A 90 -13.16 3.20 22.60
CA LEU A 90 -13.52 4.25 23.56
C LEU A 90 -13.66 3.68 24.98
N GLU A 91 -14.38 2.58 25.14
CA GLU A 91 -14.53 1.91 26.43
C GLU A 91 -13.17 1.51 27.04
N LEU A 92 -12.28 0.93 26.24
CA LEU A 92 -10.94 0.52 26.68
C LEU A 92 -10.10 1.73 27.10
N GLU A 93 -10.17 2.84 26.35
CA GLU A 93 -9.47 4.08 26.67
C GLU A 93 -9.97 4.67 27.99
N GLU A 94 -11.28 4.74 28.16
CA GLU A 94 -11.91 5.24 29.40
C GLU A 94 -11.50 4.38 30.60
N ALA A 95 -11.59 3.06 30.49
CA ALA A 95 -11.18 2.14 31.53
C ALA A 95 -9.68 2.23 31.87
N TYR A 96 -8.82 2.43 30.84
CA TYR A 96 -7.41 2.64 31.05
C TYR A 96 -7.12 3.96 31.77
N LEU A 97 -7.72 5.06 31.33
CA LEU A 97 -7.54 6.37 31.92
C LEU A 97 -8.08 6.45 33.38
N ALA A 98 -9.22 5.82 33.64
CA ALA A 98 -9.77 5.72 35.00
C ALA A 98 -8.80 5.01 35.96
N LYS A 99 -8.10 3.95 35.53
CA LYS A 99 -7.06 3.27 36.30
C LYS A 99 -5.83 4.16 36.58
N GLN A 100 -5.62 5.21 35.75
CA GLN A 100 -4.57 6.22 35.95
C GLN A 100 -5.06 7.42 36.80
N GLY A 101 -6.29 7.34 37.34
CA GLY A 101 -6.87 8.42 38.16
C GLY A 101 -7.50 9.54 37.34
N HIS A 102 -7.66 9.39 36.02
CA HIS A 102 -8.34 10.38 35.20
C HIS A 102 -9.84 10.41 35.53
N THR A 103 -10.35 11.58 35.85
CA THR A 103 -11.77 11.84 36.08
C THR A 103 -12.22 12.95 35.15
N GLY A 104 -13.32 12.73 34.43
CA GLY A 104 -13.87 13.71 33.48
C GLY A 104 -13.92 13.21 32.03
N SER A 105 -14.06 14.14 31.08
CA SER A 105 -14.18 13.81 29.67
C SER A 105 -12.87 13.23 29.11
N LEU A 106 -12.98 12.38 28.08
CA LEU A 106 -11.83 11.83 27.36
C LEU A 106 -10.98 12.97 26.73
N PRO A 107 -9.63 12.88 26.78
CA PRO A 107 -8.74 13.92 26.29
C PRO A 107 -8.80 14.03 24.75
N PRO A 108 -8.28 15.14 24.18
CA PRO A 108 -8.09 15.27 22.73
C PRO A 108 -7.30 14.10 22.14
N ILE A 109 -7.58 13.74 20.89
CA ILE A 109 -6.86 12.68 20.20
C ILE A 109 -6.13 13.15 18.95
N ALA A 110 -5.03 12.46 18.68
CA ALA A 110 -4.31 12.54 17.42
C ALA A 110 -4.45 11.22 16.66
N MET A 111 -4.66 11.32 15.36
CA MET A 111 -4.65 10.22 14.40
C MET A 111 -3.53 10.44 13.40
N LEU A 112 -2.91 9.38 12.92
CA LEU A 112 -1.85 9.42 11.92
C LEU A 112 -2.18 8.53 10.73
N ALA A 113 -2.14 9.08 9.53
CA ALA A 113 -2.26 8.33 8.28
C ALA A 113 -0.96 8.43 7.49
N ILE A 114 -0.37 7.28 7.12
CA ILE A 114 0.91 7.21 6.43
C ILE A 114 0.68 6.61 5.05
N SER A 115 1.01 7.39 4.01
CA SER A 115 0.80 6.93 2.63
C SER A 115 1.81 5.89 2.19
N GLY A 116 1.48 5.17 1.13
CA GLY A 116 2.46 4.45 0.32
C GLY A 116 3.49 5.39 -0.31
N GLY A 117 4.49 4.81 -0.97
CA GLY A 117 5.55 5.57 -1.63
C GLY A 117 6.89 4.85 -1.80
N GLY A 118 6.96 3.52 -1.61
CA GLY A 118 8.21 2.76 -1.78
C GLY A 118 9.33 3.25 -0.84
N ASP A 119 10.50 3.54 -1.39
CA ASP A 119 11.66 4.05 -0.66
C ASP A 119 11.50 5.49 -0.15
N ASN A 120 10.51 6.22 -0.66
CA ASN A 120 10.09 7.50 -0.09
C ASN A 120 9.56 7.38 1.36
N GLY A 121 9.31 6.17 1.88
CA GLY A 121 9.05 5.94 3.31
C GLY A 121 10.13 6.51 4.23
N ALA A 122 11.33 6.77 3.71
CA ALA A 122 12.38 7.52 4.40
C ALA A 122 11.92 8.91 4.84
N PHE A 123 10.99 9.55 4.11
CA PHE A 123 10.38 10.81 4.51
C PHE A 123 9.60 10.67 5.82
N ALA A 124 8.65 9.73 5.88
CA ALA A 124 7.87 9.51 7.10
C ALA A 124 8.76 9.11 8.29
N ALA A 125 9.79 8.27 8.05
CA ALA A 125 10.73 7.87 9.09
C ALA A 125 11.53 9.06 9.64
N GLY A 126 12.09 9.89 8.77
CA GLY A 126 12.81 11.11 9.15
C GLY A 126 11.92 12.10 9.87
N PHE A 127 10.71 12.33 9.33
CA PHE A 127 9.75 13.27 9.90
C PHE A 127 9.32 12.86 11.31
N LEU A 128 8.96 11.59 11.53
CA LEU A 128 8.58 11.09 12.85
C LEU A 128 9.70 11.24 13.88
N ASN A 129 10.94 10.91 13.50
CA ASN A 129 12.09 11.02 14.40
C ASN A 129 12.46 12.48 14.68
N GLY A 130 12.37 13.37 13.69
CA GLY A 130 12.53 14.81 13.89
C GLY A 130 11.43 15.40 14.77
N TRP A 131 10.20 14.95 14.62
CA TRP A 131 9.07 15.40 15.45
C TRP A 131 9.19 14.91 16.91
N THR A 132 9.76 13.69 17.11
CA THR A 132 10.14 13.26 18.46
C THR A 132 11.22 14.16 19.06
N LYS A 133 12.22 14.54 18.28
CA LYS A 133 13.30 15.43 18.73
C LYS A 133 12.81 16.83 19.07
N GLU A 134 11.83 17.35 18.31
CA GLU A 134 11.17 18.63 18.57
C GLU A 134 10.31 18.57 19.86
N GLY A 135 9.78 17.41 20.24
CA GLY A 135 9.13 17.18 21.53
C GLY A 135 7.60 17.25 21.53
N THR A 136 6.94 17.61 20.42
CA THR A 136 5.47 17.75 20.36
C THR A 136 4.78 16.55 19.66
N ARG A 137 5.52 15.52 19.26
CA ARG A 137 4.92 14.34 18.66
C ARG A 137 3.92 13.68 19.62
N PRO A 138 2.61 13.64 19.27
CA PRO A 138 1.62 13.05 20.16
C PRO A 138 1.67 11.52 20.14
N GLN A 139 1.08 10.92 21.17
CA GLN A 139 0.70 9.52 21.10
C GLN A 139 -0.56 9.40 20.23
N PHE A 140 -0.49 8.63 19.16
CA PHE A 140 -1.60 8.50 18.23
C PHE A 140 -2.64 7.47 18.72
N LYS A 141 -3.90 7.87 18.78
CA LYS A 141 -5.03 6.97 19.05
C LYS A 141 -5.26 5.96 17.93
N LEU A 142 -5.12 6.42 16.70
CA LEU A 142 -5.27 5.63 15.47
C LEU A 142 -4.06 5.88 14.58
N VAL A 143 -3.42 4.80 14.12
CA VAL A 143 -2.41 4.87 13.05
C VAL A 143 -2.85 3.99 11.89
N THR A 144 -2.79 4.53 10.69
CA THR A 144 -3.08 3.78 9.47
C THR A 144 -1.89 3.81 8.52
N GLY A 145 -1.70 2.74 7.76
CA GLY A 145 -0.62 2.66 6.79
C GLY A 145 -0.98 1.84 5.56
N VAL A 146 -0.40 2.23 4.42
CA VAL A 146 -0.49 1.51 3.14
C VAL A 146 0.90 1.36 2.56
N SER A 147 1.26 0.20 2.01
CA SER A 147 2.55 -0.05 1.37
C SER A 147 3.71 0.27 2.33
N THR A 148 4.67 1.11 1.92
CA THR A 148 5.73 1.58 2.82
C THR A 148 5.17 2.22 4.09
N GLY A 149 4.01 2.90 4.01
CA GLY A 149 3.32 3.43 5.19
C GLY A 149 2.89 2.34 6.16
N ALA A 150 2.51 1.14 5.68
CA ALA A 150 2.23 -0.01 6.52
C ALA A 150 3.48 -0.55 7.22
N LEU A 151 4.65 -0.45 6.58
CA LEU A 151 5.93 -0.83 7.20
C LEU A 151 6.39 0.19 8.26
N VAL A 152 6.07 1.48 8.10
CA VAL A 152 6.34 2.56 9.09
C VAL A 152 5.37 2.50 10.27
N ALA A 153 4.10 2.15 10.01
CA ALA A 153 2.99 2.30 10.95
C ALA A 153 3.19 1.61 12.31
N PRO A 154 3.72 0.37 12.43
CA PRO A 154 3.99 -0.25 13.73
C PRO A 154 4.97 0.56 14.61
N PHE A 155 6.04 1.09 14.01
CA PHE A 155 7.01 1.93 14.72
C PHE A 155 6.41 3.28 15.15
N ALA A 156 5.65 3.91 14.24
CA ALA A 156 4.94 5.15 14.55
C ALA A 156 3.91 4.98 15.67
N PHE A 157 3.21 3.85 15.68
CA PHE A 157 2.21 3.49 16.66
C PHE A 157 2.81 3.25 18.05
N LEU A 158 3.93 2.55 18.12
CA LEU A 158 4.62 2.27 19.38
C LEU A 158 5.42 3.48 19.90
N GLY A 159 5.72 4.45 19.04
CA GLY A 159 6.26 5.75 19.42
C GLY A 159 7.78 5.81 19.58
N PRO A 160 8.30 6.79 20.33
CA PRO A 160 9.72 7.17 20.34
C PRO A 160 10.71 6.06 20.66
N ALA A 161 10.33 5.08 21.47
CA ALA A 161 11.19 3.93 21.80
C ALA A 161 11.62 3.11 20.56
N TYR A 162 10.86 3.24 19.46
CA TYR A 162 11.11 2.52 18.21
C TYR A 162 11.77 3.39 17.13
N ASP A 163 12.06 4.66 17.39
CA ASP A 163 12.60 5.61 16.42
C ASP A 163 13.97 5.18 15.86
N LYS A 164 14.83 4.60 16.70
CA LYS A 164 16.12 4.07 16.25
C LYS A 164 15.96 2.94 15.25
N LYS A 165 15.06 1.97 15.53
CA LYS A 165 14.76 0.85 14.62
C LYS A 165 14.18 1.38 13.30
N LEU A 166 13.28 2.38 13.35
CA LEU A 166 12.69 3.02 12.18
C LEU A 166 13.75 3.71 11.32
N LYS A 167 14.68 4.47 11.92
CA LYS A 167 15.81 5.08 11.22
C LYS A 167 16.66 4.03 10.52
N GLU A 168 17.08 2.99 11.23
CA GLU A 168 17.89 1.90 10.67
C GLU A 168 17.17 1.22 9.50
N PHE A 169 15.86 1.00 9.61
CA PHE A 169 15.04 0.39 8.56
C PHE A 169 15.08 1.18 7.25
N TYR A 170 15.08 2.52 7.29
CA TYR A 170 15.02 3.36 6.08
C TYR A 170 16.35 3.98 5.65
N THR A 171 17.41 3.93 6.46
CA THR A 171 18.70 4.53 6.12
C THR A 171 19.82 3.52 5.88
N SER A 172 19.58 2.22 6.13
CA SER A 172 20.60 1.17 6.05
C SER A 172 20.28 0.08 5.03
N ILE A 173 19.11 0.13 4.38
CA ILE A 173 18.69 -0.85 3.37
C ILE A 173 18.98 -0.35 1.95
N SER A 174 19.01 -1.30 1.05
CA SER A 174 19.17 -1.12 -0.39
C SER A 174 18.22 -2.07 -1.15
N LEU A 175 18.15 -1.97 -2.47
CA LEU A 175 17.31 -2.88 -3.28
C LEU A 175 17.58 -4.36 -2.97
N LYS A 176 18.80 -4.75 -2.62
CA LYS A 176 19.15 -6.15 -2.29
C LYS A 176 18.44 -6.68 -1.05
N ASP A 177 18.09 -5.77 -0.13
CA ASP A 177 17.39 -6.09 1.12
C ASP A 177 15.87 -6.16 0.92
N ILE A 178 15.37 -5.72 -0.25
CA ILE A 178 13.95 -5.67 -0.62
C ILE A 178 13.61 -6.72 -1.66
N ALA A 179 14.43 -6.86 -2.72
CA ALA A 179 14.09 -7.64 -3.89
C ALA A 179 15.29 -8.33 -4.53
N LYS A 180 15.04 -9.51 -5.12
CA LYS A 180 15.93 -10.15 -6.08
C LYS A 180 15.27 -10.17 -7.44
N LYS A 181 15.90 -9.56 -8.45
CA LYS A 181 15.41 -9.62 -9.83
C LYS A 181 15.36 -11.06 -10.32
N ARG A 182 14.28 -11.44 -10.99
CA ARG A 182 14.14 -12.74 -11.67
C ARG A 182 14.62 -12.66 -13.10
N SER A 183 15.08 -13.77 -13.67
CA SER A 183 15.41 -13.84 -15.08
C SER A 183 14.13 -13.73 -15.95
N ILE A 184 14.26 -13.30 -17.21
CA ILE A 184 13.12 -13.15 -18.13
C ILE A 184 12.31 -14.45 -18.25
N LEU A 185 12.98 -15.60 -18.39
CA LEU A 185 12.34 -16.91 -18.43
C LEU A 185 11.57 -17.21 -17.13
N SER A 186 12.12 -16.83 -15.99
CA SER A 186 11.46 -17.01 -14.69
C SER A 186 10.25 -16.10 -14.54
N VAL A 187 10.27 -14.87 -15.08
CA VAL A 187 9.11 -13.95 -15.07
C VAL A 187 7.92 -14.53 -15.83
N MET A 188 8.16 -15.26 -16.94
CA MET A 188 7.10 -15.88 -17.73
C MET A 188 6.35 -17.02 -17.00
N THR A 189 6.99 -17.62 -16.00
CA THR A 189 6.45 -18.78 -15.24
C THR A 189 6.08 -18.45 -13.80
N ASN A 190 6.28 -17.19 -13.38
CA ASN A 190 5.99 -16.71 -12.03
C ASN A 190 4.97 -15.57 -12.05
N ASP A 191 4.42 -15.29 -10.89
CA ASP A 191 3.40 -14.28 -10.63
C ASP A 191 3.96 -12.86 -10.40
N ALA A 192 5.30 -12.66 -10.53
CA ALA A 192 5.96 -11.38 -10.35
C ALA A 192 7.35 -11.31 -10.98
N MET A 193 7.82 -10.10 -11.28
CA MET A 193 9.13 -9.82 -11.85
C MET A 193 10.28 -9.96 -10.84
N ALA A 194 10.00 -9.86 -9.54
CA ALA A 194 10.99 -9.96 -8.49
C ALA A 194 10.58 -10.96 -7.40
N ASP A 195 11.57 -11.50 -6.71
CA ASP A 195 11.40 -12.27 -5.49
C ASP A 195 11.53 -11.33 -4.28
N ASN A 196 10.52 -11.31 -3.42
CA ASN A 196 10.47 -10.47 -2.22
C ASN A 196 10.92 -11.20 -0.94
N THR A 197 11.62 -12.33 -1.05
CA THR A 197 12.19 -13.03 0.11
C THR A 197 13.07 -12.12 0.98
N PRO A 198 13.90 -11.21 0.42
CA PRO A 198 14.65 -10.26 1.26
C PRO A 198 13.73 -9.37 2.11
N LEU A 199 12.67 -8.79 1.53
CA LEU A 199 11.69 -7.99 2.29
C LEU A 199 11.01 -8.82 3.39
N LYS A 200 10.65 -10.08 3.12
CA LYS A 200 10.10 -11.00 4.13
C LYS A 200 11.04 -11.18 5.31
N ASN A 201 12.33 -11.37 5.02
CA ASN A 201 13.37 -11.51 6.06
C ASN A 201 13.55 -10.20 6.85
N LEU A 202 13.51 -9.05 6.16
CA LEU A 202 13.59 -7.74 6.79
C LEU A 202 12.40 -7.49 7.73
N VAL A 203 11.19 -7.80 7.28
CA VAL A 203 9.97 -7.72 8.11
C VAL A 203 10.07 -8.69 9.29
N LYS A 204 10.49 -9.94 9.06
CA LYS A 204 10.66 -10.94 10.13
C LYS A 204 11.66 -10.49 11.21
N LYS A 205 12.74 -9.82 10.81
CA LYS A 205 13.77 -9.29 11.73
C LYS A 205 13.25 -8.15 12.60
N ASN A 206 12.39 -7.29 12.05
CA ASN A 206 11.97 -6.05 12.69
C ASN A 206 10.61 -6.15 13.39
N VAL A 207 9.73 -7.02 12.91
CA VAL A 207 8.41 -7.31 13.49
C VAL A 207 8.51 -8.68 14.19
N ASP A 208 8.98 -8.66 15.41
CA ASP A 208 9.16 -9.83 16.29
C ASP A 208 7.97 -9.98 17.26
N GLN A 209 8.00 -11.01 18.11
CA GLN A 209 6.96 -11.24 19.09
C GLN A 209 6.87 -10.08 20.09
N ASP A 210 8.00 -9.53 20.52
CA ASP A 210 8.05 -8.40 21.46
C ASP A 210 7.31 -7.18 20.90
N MET A 211 7.48 -6.90 19.60
CA MET A 211 6.73 -5.81 18.94
C MET A 211 5.24 -6.12 18.88
N LEU A 212 4.85 -7.37 18.57
CA LEU A 212 3.45 -7.76 18.53
C LEU A 212 2.79 -7.66 19.92
N ASP A 213 3.48 -8.08 20.97
CA ASP A 213 3.02 -7.98 22.35
C ASP A 213 2.90 -6.51 22.81
N ALA A 214 3.84 -5.67 22.40
CA ALA A 214 3.75 -4.22 22.61
C ALA A 214 2.51 -3.62 21.91
N ILE A 215 2.21 -4.03 20.67
CA ILE A 215 0.99 -3.61 19.94
C ILE A 215 -0.27 -4.10 20.67
N ALA A 216 -0.28 -5.33 21.18
CA ALA A 216 -1.39 -5.87 21.96
C ALA A 216 -1.62 -5.07 23.27
N ALA A 217 -0.55 -4.67 23.94
CA ALA A 217 -0.63 -3.83 25.15
C ALA A 217 -1.25 -2.44 24.85
N GLU A 218 -1.00 -1.89 23.66
CA GLU A 218 -1.60 -0.62 23.24
C GLU A 218 -3.09 -0.77 22.87
N TYR A 219 -3.54 -1.93 22.40
CA TYR A 219 -4.96 -2.23 22.22
C TYR A 219 -5.73 -2.11 23.53
N ALA A 220 -5.17 -2.62 24.64
CA ALA A 220 -5.79 -2.52 25.96
C ALA A 220 -5.96 -1.06 26.45
N LYS A 221 -5.26 -0.11 25.85
CA LYS A 221 -5.42 1.34 26.08
C LYS A 221 -6.40 1.98 25.08
N GLY A 222 -7.10 1.16 24.30
CA GLY A 222 -8.05 1.63 23.28
C GLY A 222 -7.42 2.21 22.02
N ARG A 223 -6.13 1.94 21.73
CA ARG A 223 -5.46 2.43 20.51
C ARG A 223 -5.62 1.44 19.37
N MET A 224 -5.58 1.93 18.13
CA MET A 224 -5.82 1.13 16.93
C MET A 224 -4.69 1.30 15.90
N LEU A 225 -4.18 0.19 15.37
CA LEU A 225 -3.25 0.16 14.22
C LEU A 225 -3.90 -0.57 13.06
N LEU A 226 -4.08 0.13 11.94
CA LEU A 226 -4.77 -0.39 10.76
C LEU A 226 -3.84 -0.40 9.54
N VAL A 227 -3.94 -1.47 8.74
CA VAL A 227 -3.17 -1.64 7.50
C VAL A 227 -4.11 -1.94 6.34
N GLY A 228 -3.87 -1.29 5.20
CA GLY A 228 -4.65 -1.46 3.98
C GLY A 228 -4.01 -2.42 2.98
N THR A 229 -4.79 -3.34 2.41
CA THR A 229 -4.45 -4.20 1.27
C THR A 229 -5.58 -4.18 0.24
N VAL A 230 -5.37 -4.81 -0.92
CA VAL A 230 -6.45 -5.08 -1.89
C VAL A 230 -6.58 -6.57 -2.11
N ASP A 231 -7.79 -7.10 -1.97
CA ASP A 231 -8.16 -8.43 -2.47
C ASP A 231 -8.46 -8.32 -3.98
N LEU A 232 -7.59 -8.92 -4.80
CA LEU A 232 -7.71 -8.87 -6.25
C LEU A 232 -8.89 -9.67 -6.78
N ASP A 233 -9.23 -10.79 -6.14
CA ASP A 233 -10.36 -11.63 -6.58
C ASP A 233 -11.69 -10.89 -6.40
N ALA A 234 -11.88 -10.27 -5.24
CA ALA A 234 -13.06 -9.48 -4.93
C ALA A 234 -12.99 -8.03 -5.46
N ARG A 235 -11.83 -7.60 -6.01
CA ARG A 235 -11.57 -6.25 -6.54
C ARG A 235 -11.91 -5.14 -5.55
N ARG A 236 -11.50 -5.32 -4.29
CA ARG A 236 -11.86 -4.39 -3.22
C ARG A 236 -10.74 -4.16 -2.21
N PRO A 237 -10.70 -2.96 -1.59
CA PRO A 237 -9.82 -2.69 -0.48
C PRO A 237 -10.26 -3.45 0.77
N VAL A 238 -9.26 -3.87 1.56
CA VAL A 238 -9.43 -4.52 2.86
C VAL A 238 -8.60 -3.77 3.89
N ILE A 239 -9.20 -3.35 4.99
CA ILE A 239 -8.54 -2.71 6.11
C ILE A 239 -8.40 -3.74 7.23
N TRP A 240 -7.19 -3.97 7.71
CA TRP A 240 -6.86 -4.95 8.74
C TRP A 240 -6.56 -4.28 10.07
N ASN A 241 -7.17 -4.77 11.14
CA ASN A 241 -6.91 -4.31 12.50
C ASN A 241 -5.76 -5.11 13.11
N ILE A 242 -4.55 -4.60 12.97
CA ILE A 242 -3.32 -5.27 13.48
C ILE A 242 -3.32 -5.33 15.01
N THR A 243 -3.87 -4.31 15.69
CA THR A 243 -3.99 -4.33 17.16
C THR A 243 -4.90 -5.44 17.64
N LYS A 244 -6.02 -5.70 16.97
CA LYS A 244 -6.94 -6.78 17.31
C LYS A 244 -6.33 -8.15 17.03
N ILE A 245 -5.58 -8.29 15.92
CA ILE A 245 -4.81 -9.50 15.61
C ILE A 245 -3.78 -9.76 16.73
N ALA A 246 -3.03 -8.75 17.14
CA ALA A 246 -2.04 -8.85 18.21
C ALA A 246 -2.70 -9.24 19.54
N ALA A 247 -3.77 -8.54 19.94
CA ALA A 247 -4.48 -8.77 21.19
C ALA A 247 -5.23 -10.12 21.26
N SER A 248 -5.43 -10.78 20.11
CA SER A 248 -6.05 -12.12 20.10
C SER A 248 -5.16 -13.21 20.71
N HIS A 249 -3.83 -12.99 20.75
CA HIS A 249 -2.81 -13.96 21.20
C HIS A 249 -2.97 -15.36 20.58
N ARG A 250 -3.62 -15.46 19.40
CA ARG A 250 -3.84 -16.75 18.75
C ARG A 250 -2.57 -17.27 18.09
N PRO A 251 -2.38 -18.58 18.02
CA PRO A 251 -1.33 -19.16 17.20
C PRO A 251 -1.42 -18.63 15.76
N GLY A 252 -0.31 -18.14 15.21
CA GLY A 252 -0.26 -17.56 13.87
C GLY A 252 -0.51 -16.04 13.76
N SER A 253 -0.90 -15.35 14.85
CA SER A 253 -1.11 -13.89 14.84
C SER A 253 0.13 -13.12 14.34
N LEU A 254 1.33 -13.51 14.78
CA LEU A 254 2.58 -12.88 14.33
C LEU A 254 2.81 -13.08 12.81
N GLU A 255 2.64 -14.30 12.33
CA GLU A 255 2.84 -14.59 10.89
C GLU A 255 1.76 -13.93 10.03
N LEU A 256 0.53 -13.82 10.52
CA LEU A 256 -0.53 -13.08 9.84
C LEU A 256 -0.18 -11.58 9.79
N ALA A 257 0.21 -10.95 10.90
CA ALA A 257 0.61 -9.55 10.93
C ALA A 257 1.76 -9.27 9.94
N ARG A 258 2.80 -10.10 9.94
CA ARG A 258 3.90 -10.03 8.97
C ARG A 258 3.42 -10.16 7.52
N SER A 259 2.56 -11.14 7.27
CA SER A 259 1.99 -11.39 5.93
C SER A 259 1.17 -10.21 5.43
N LEU A 260 0.43 -9.53 6.31
CA LEU A 260 -0.36 -8.35 5.97
C LEU A 260 0.51 -7.13 5.65
N LEU A 261 1.60 -6.92 6.38
CA LEU A 261 2.57 -5.87 6.06
C LEU A 261 3.23 -6.11 4.69
N ILE A 262 3.58 -7.37 4.40
CA ILE A 262 4.13 -7.78 3.11
C ILE A 262 3.08 -7.65 2.01
N ALA A 263 1.83 -8.06 2.25
CA ALA A 263 0.72 -7.92 1.30
C ALA A 263 0.46 -6.46 0.95
N SER A 264 0.45 -5.60 1.97
CA SER A 264 0.31 -4.15 1.78
C SER A 264 1.42 -3.53 0.93
N SER A 265 2.59 -4.18 0.86
CA SER A 265 3.75 -3.74 0.08
C SER A 265 3.98 -4.59 -1.18
N ALA A 266 3.05 -5.48 -1.53
CA ALA A 266 3.14 -6.37 -2.69
C ALA A 266 2.65 -5.66 -3.96
N ILE A 267 3.48 -4.78 -4.53
CA ILE A 267 3.17 -4.03 -5.76
C ILE A 267 2.87 -5.02 -6.89
N PRO A 268 1.66 -4.96 -7.52
CA PRO A 268 1.29 -5.85 -8.61
C PRO A 268 2.31 -5.87 -9.74
N ALA A 269 2.53 -7.01 -10.35
CA ALA A 269 3.56 -7.33 -11.33
C ALA A 269 5.01 -7.27 -10.79
N THR A 270 5.33 -6.40 -9.83
CA THR A 270 6.68 -6.30 -9.27
C THR A 270 6.94 -7.39 -8.23
N PHE A 271 6.05 -7.53 -7.25
CA PHE A 271 6.16 -8.51 -6.17
C PHE A 271 5.05 -9.56 -6.21
N PRO A 272 5.34 -10.79 -5.75
CA PRO A 272 4.32 -11.83 -5.65
C PRO A 272 3.17 -11.39 -4.74
N PRO A 273 1.90 -11.66 -5.13
CA PRO A 273 0.78 -11.48 -4.24
C PRO A 273 0.90 -12.37 -3.00
N VAL A 274 0.26 -11.97 -1.92
CA VAL A 274 0.21 -12.75 -0.68
C VAL A 274 -1.12 -13.48 -0.62
N MET A 275 -1.05 -14.80 -0.45
CA MET A 275 -2.22 -15.65 -0.34
C MET A 275 -2.65 -15.74 1.12
N ILE A 276 -3.86 -15.28 1.44
CA ILE A 276 -4.45 -15.36 2.79
C ILE A 276 -5.45 -16.51 2.82
N ASN A 277 -5.23 -17.46 3.72
CA ASN A 277 -6.15 -18.57 3.91
C ASN A 277 -7.38 -18.10 4.68
N VAL A 278 -8.56 -18.43 4.15
CA VAL A 278 -9.85 -18.06 4.73
C VAL A 278 -10.81 -19.25 4.67
N GLU A 279 -11.85 -19.17 5.48
CA GLU A 279 -12.90 -20.19 5.59
C GLU A 279 -14.26 -19.56 5.47
N VAL A 280 -15.16 -20.21 4.74
CA VAL A 280 -16.61 -19.90 4.70
C VAL A 280 -17.36 -21.18 5.06
N GLY A 281 -17.98 -21.17 6.24
CA GLY A 281 -18.46 -22.41 6.86
C GLY A 281 -17.32 -23.40 7.04
N ASN A 282 -17.47 -24.63 6.52
CA ASN A 282 -16.46 -25.68 6.62
C ASN A 282 -15.55 -25.79 5.38
N LYS A 283 -15.60 -24.83 4.45
CA LYS A 283 -14.81 -24.86 3.21
C LYS A 283 -13.63 -23.87 3.29
N LYS A 284 -12.47 -24.32 2.85
CA LYS A 284 -11.23 -23.55 2.81
C LYS A 284 -11.05 -22.89 1.44
N TYR A 285 -10.62 -21.64 1.47
CA TYR A 285 -10.37 -20.80 0.30
C TYR A 285 -9.09 -20.01 0.48
N GLN A 286 -8.64 -19.34 -0.58
CA GLN A 286 -7.54 -18.37 -0.53
C GLN A 286 -7.96 -17.07 -1.20
N GLU A 287 -7.68 -15.96 -0.55
CA GLU A 287 -7.78 -14.61 -1.11
C GLU A 287 -6.40 -14.16 -1.58
N MET A 288 -6.35 -13.47 -2.71
CA MET A 288 -5.12 -12.96 -3.31
C MET A 288 -4.95 -11.49 -2.95
N HIS A 289 -4.07 -11.18 -2.00
CA HIS A 289 -3.82 -9.82 -1.54
C HIS A 289 -2.59 -9.19 -2.18
N VAL A 290 -2.74 -7.93 -2.54
CA VAL A 290 -1.69 -7.07 -3.10
C VAL A 290 -1.65 -5.72 -2.39
N ASP A 291 -0.70 -4.87 -2.80
CA ASP A 291 -0.48 -3.53 -2.27
C ASP A 291 -1.77 -2.71 -2.22
N GLY A 292 -1.99 -2.09 -1.07
CA GLY A 292 -3.14 -1.22 -0.82
C GLY A 292 -3.20 0.00 -1.75
N ASN A 293 -2.05 0.45 -2.28
CA ASN A 293 -1.99 1.52 -3.29
C ASN A 293 -2.78 1.21 -4.56
N THR A 294 -3.11 -0.05 -4.81
CA THR A 294 -4.01 -0.45 -5.92
C THR A 294 -5.41 0.16 -5.76
N ALA A 295 -5.84 0.51 -4.52
CA ALA A 295 -7.15 1.10 -4.25
C ALA A 295 -7.08 2.47 -3.56
N ALA A 296 -6.10 2.71 -2.70
CA ALA A 296 -5.90 3.99 -2.01
C ALA A 296 -4.45 4.11 -1.52
N GLN A 297 -3.82 5.25 -1.77
CA GLN A 297 -2.48 5.53 -1.26
C GLN A 297 -2.46 5.84 0.24
N VAL A 298 -3.54 6.40 0.74
CA VAL A 298 -3.69 6.78 2.14
C VAL A 298 -5.17 6.71 2.53
N PHE A 299 -5.44 6.26 3.75
CA PHE A 299 -6.78 6.23 4.33
C PHE A 299 -6.72 6.52 5.83
N VAL A 300 -7.85 6.82 6.44
CA VAL A 300 -7.96 7.01 7.90
C VAL A 300 -8.91 5.97 8.48
N TYR A 301 -10.16 5.97 8.06
CA TYR A 301 -11.21 5.02 8.40
C TYR A 301 -12.21 4.93 7.23
N PRO A 302 -13.13 3.95 7.22
CA PRO A 302 -14.12 3.86 6.15
C PRO A 302 -14.93 5.16 6.01
N ALA A 303 -14.91 5.78 4.83
CA ALA A 303 -15.55 7.09 4.60
C ALA A 303 -17.08 7.11 4.87
N ALA A 304 -17.71 5.93 4.87
CA ALA A 304 -19.12 5.78 5.24
C ALA A 304 -19.38 6.02 6.73
N VAL A 305 -18.36 5.85 7.59
CA VAL A 305 -18.45 6.10 9.03
C VAL A 305 -18.50 7.60 9.29
N ARG A 306 -19.48 8.05 10.04
CA ARG A 306 -19.60 9.41 10.58
C ARG A 306 -19.06 9.39 12.00
N LEU A 307 -17.74 9.55 12.13
CA LEU A 307 -17.03 9.32 13.39
C LEU A 307 -17.52 10.24 14.52
N LYS A 308 -17.87 11.48 14.17
CA LYS A 308 -18.46 12.44 15.08
C LYS A 308 -19.79 11.92 15.63
N ASP A 309 -20.70 11.55 14.75
CA ASP A 309 -22.04 11.07 15.15
C ASP A 309 -21.94 9.82 16.01
N VAL A 310 -21.07 8.85 15.65
CA VAL A 310 -20.84 7.63 16.43
C VAL A 310 -20.34 7.95 17.85
N ALA A 311 -19.40 8.90 17.99
CA ALA A 311 -18.88 9.30 19.30
C ALA A 311 -19.96 10.01 20.14
N GLU A 312 -20.79 10.83 19.51
CA GLU A 312 -21.88 11.53 20.16
C GLU A 312 -22.96 10.58 20.70
N THR A 313 -23.20 9.42 20.05
CA THR A 313 -24.16 8.42 20.56
C THR A 313 -23.80 7.88 21.95
N VAL A 314 -22.53 7.94 22.31
CA VAL A 314 -22.00 7.50 23.63
C VAL A 314 -21.52 8.68 24.49
N GLY A 315 -21.92 9.92 24.14
CA GLY A 315 -21.63 11.13 24.92
C GLY A 315 -20.17 11.60 24.85
N VAL A 316 -19.37 11.14 23.86
CA VAL A 316 -17.96 11.51 23.74
C VAL A 316 -17.80 12.74 22.86
N HIS A 317 -17.43 13.86 23.47
CA HIS A 317 -17.12 15.13 22.82
C HIS A 317 -15.66 15.49 23.08
N ARG A 318 -14.82 15.52 22.04
CA ARG A 318 -13.39 15.86 22.19
C ARG A 318 -12.79 16.37 20.88
N GLU A 319 -11.74 17.16 21.00
CA GLU A 319 -10.94 17.57 19.85
C GLU A 319 -10.29 16.36 19.15
N ARG A 320 -10.29 16.39 17.82
CA ARG A 320 -9.69 15.37 16.98
C ARG A 320 -8.73 16.03 16.00
N LYS A 321 -7.49 15.54 15.94
CA LYS A 321 -6.48 15.99 14.98
C LYS A 321 -6.05 14.81 14.13
N LEU A 322 -6.06 15.00 12.82
CA LEU A 322 -5.50 14.05 11.87
C LEU A 322 -4.21 14.60 11.30
N TYR A 323 -3.16 13.81 11.38
CA TYR A 323 -1.88 14.06 10.74
C TYR A 323 -1.70 13.08 9.58
N ILE A 324 -1.28 13.60 8.42
CA ILE A 324 -1.02 12.80 7.23
C ILE A 324 0.44 12.99 6.84
N LEU A 325 1.19 11.88 6.78
CA LEU A 325 2.53 11.85 6.21
C LEU A 325 2.45 11.25 4.81
N ARG A 326 2.58 12.10 3.79
CA ARG A 326 2.57 11.68 2.41
C ARG A 326 3.99 11.41 1.92
N ASN A 327 4.32 10.15 1.69
CA ASN A 327 5.61 9.71 1.13
C ASN A 327 5.66 9.92 -0.40
N ALA A 328 5.21 11.08 -0.85
CA ALA A 328 5.25 11.51 -2.25
C ALA A 328 5.17 13.03 -2.34
N ARG A 329 5.52 13.55 -3.49
CA ARG A 329 5.34 14.96 -3.85
C ARG A 329 3.88 15.25 -4.19
N LEU A 330 3.52 16.54 -4.20
CA LEU A 330 2.21 17.00 -4.71
C LEU A 330 2.33 17.58 -6.12
N ASP A 331 3.49 18.14 -6.46
CA ASP A 331 3.80 18.67 -7.78
C ASP A 331 4.11 17.52 -8.79
N PRO A 332 3.85 17.72 -10.07
CA PRO A 332 4.18 16.76 -11.11
C PRO A 332 5.68 16.50 -11.19
N GLU A 333 6.08 15.24 -11.34
CA GLU A 333 7.46 14.85 -11.61
C GLU A 333 7.61 14.63 -13.12
N TRP A 334 8.35 15.54 -13.77
CA TRP A 334 8.59 15.41 -15.19
C TRP A 334 9.58 14.30 -15.50
N ALA A 335 9.22 13.43 -16.44
CA ALA A 335 10.10 12.39 -16.95
C ALA A 335 9.89 12.24 -18.48
N GLN A 336 11.00 12.09 -19.22
CA GLN A 336 10.93 11.73 -20.63
C GLN A 336 10.65 10.24 -20.76
N VAL A 337 9.52 9.89 -21.34
CA VAL A 337 9.07 8.51 -21.52
C VAL A 337 9.51 7.98 -22.88
N GLU A 338 10.19 6.84 -22.90
CA GLU A 338 10.50 6.15 -24.15
C GLU A 338 9.22 5.68 -24.84
N ARG A 339 9.15 5.84 -26.18
CA ARG A 339 7.99 5.40 -26.99
C ARG A 339 8.00 3.88 -27.20
N ARG A 340 7.82 3.13 -26.10
CA ARG A 340 7.78 1.66 -26.05
C ARG A 340 6.68 1.21 -25.09
N THR A 341 6.08 0.05 -25.33
CA THR A 341 4.90 -0.43 -24.59
C THR A 341 5.12 -0.43 -23.07
N LEU A 342 6.20 -1.05 -22.57
CA LEU A 342 6.44 -1.18 -21.13
C LEU A 342 6.73 0.17 -20.47
N PRO A 343 7.62 1.06 -20.97
CA PRO A 343 7.81 2.39 -20.40
C PRO A 343 6.53 3.23 -20.36
N ILE A 344 5.71 3.19 -21.44
CA ILE A 344 4.44 3.91 -21.49
C ILE A 344 3.47 3.37 -20.43
N ALA A 345 3.34 2.05 -20.31
CA ALA A 345 2.46 1.44 -19.31
C ALA A 345 2.91 1.76 -17.87
N ALA A 346 4.22 1.66 -17.60
CA ALA A 346 4.79 1.99 -16.29
C ALA A 346 4.53 3.46 -15.91
N GLN A 347 4.77 4.40 -16.85
CA GLN A 347 4.51 5.82 -16.60
C GLN A 347 3.01 6.11 -16.40
N ALA A 348 2.14 5.46 -17.18
CA ALA A 348 0.69 5.60 -17.00
C ALA A 348 0.23 5.12 -15.62
N ILE A 349 0.73 3.97 -15.16
CA ILE A 349 0.44 3.45 -13.81
C ILE A 349 0.96 4.41 -12.74
N SER A 350 2.20 4.90 -12.86
CA SER A 350 2.78 5.89 -11.95
C SER A 350 1.93 7.16 -11.87
N THR A 351 1.47 7.66 -13.02
CA THR A 351 0.59 8.82 -13.10
C THR A 351 -0.75 8.55 -12.42
N LEU A 352 -1.38 7.39 -12.67
CA LEU A 352 -2.63 7.00 -12.00
C LEU A 352 -2.47 6.98 -10.48
N ILE A 353 -1.39 6.39 -9.98
CA ILE A 353 -1.07 6.32 -8.55
C ILE A 353 -0.89 7.73 -7.98
N GLN A 354 -0.15 8.62 -8.65
CA GLN A 354 0.06 10.01 -8.21
C GLN A 354 -1.26 10.75 -8.03
N TYR A 355 -2.12 10.73 -9.06
CA TYR A 355 -3.40 11.45 -9.03
C TYR A 355 -4.44 10.79 -8.13
N GLN A 356 -4.43 9.46 -8.00
CA GLN A 356 -5.23 8.77 -6.99
C GLN A 356 -4.88 9.24 -5.58
N GLY A 357 -3.58 9.35 -5.25
CA GLY A 357 -3.15 9.82 -3.94
C GLY A 357 -3.55 11.27 -3.65
N ILE A 358 -3.56 12.14 -4.66
CA ILE A 358 -4.11 13.50 -4.54
C ILE A 358 -5.63 13.42 -4.27
N GLY A 359 -6.35 12.60 -5.01
CA GLY A 359 -7.78 12.35 -4.79
C GLY A 359 -8.10 11.79 -3.39
N ASP A 360 -7.22 10.96 -2.85
CA ASP A 360 -7.33 10.44 -1.47
C ASP A 360 -7.26 11.58 -0.44
N LEU A 361 -6.35 12.56 -0.63
CA LEU A 361 -6.25 13.71 0.27
C LEU A 361 -7.54 14.53 0.27
N TYR A 362 -8.16 14.78 -0.91
CA TYR A 362 -9.43 15.46 -0.99
C TYR A 362 -10.58 14.70 -0.33
N ARG A 363 -10.61 13.38 -0.51
CA ARG A 363 -11.58 12.51 0.14
C ARG A 363 -11.43 12.55 1.66
N ILE A 364 -10.20 12.46 2.16
CA ILE A 364 -9.91 12.55 3.59
C ILE A 364 -10.29 13.93 4.11
N TYR A 365 -9.95 15.01 3.40
CA TYR A 365 -10.31 16.36 3.79
C TYR A 365 -11.84 16.55 3.91
N THR A 366 -12.61 16.02 2.94
CA THR A 366 -14.07 16.06 3.02
C THR A 366 -14.60 15.33 4.26
N VAL A 367 -13.99 14.17 4.59
CA VAL A 367 -14.36 13.40 5.79
C VAL A 367 -13.98 14.15 7.07
N THR A 368 -12.79 14.75 7.13
CA THR A 368 -12.36 15.53 8.31
C THR A 368 -13.22 16.75 8.55
N ARG A 369 -13.63 17.46 7.48
CA ARG A 369 -14.55 18.59 7.59
C ARG A 369 -15.94 18.17 8.10
N ARG A 370 -16.44 17.01 7.63
CA ARG A 370 -17.72 16.45 8.08
C ARG A 370 -17.70 16.07 9.57
N ASP A 371 -16.59 15.45 10.01
CA ASP A 371 -16.47 14.85 11.34
C ASP A 371 -15.77 15.77 12.36
N ASP A 372 -15.57 17.05 12.01
CA ASP A 372 -14.98 18.08 12.87
C ASP A 372 -13.57 17.67 13.37
N ILE A 373 -12.71 17.31 12.40
CA ILE A 373 -11.34 16.87 12.62
C ILE A 373 -10.37 17.87 12.02
N ASP A 374 -9.40 18.36 12.79
CA ASP A 374 -8.35 19.25 12.31
C ASP A 374 -7.40 18.49 11.36
N PHE A 375 -7.36 18.90 10.09
CA PHE A 375 -6.56 18.30 9.03
C PHE A 375 -5.14 18.86 9.01
N ASN A 376 -4.12 18.01 9.04
CA ASN A 376 -2.71 18.37 9.04
C ASN A 376 -1.94 17.49 8.06
N LEU A 377 -1.31 18.07 7.03
CA LEU A 377 -0.60 17.36 5.99
C LEU A 377 0.88 17.76 5.95
N ALA A 378 1.75 16.75 5.91
CA ALA A 378 3.15 16.90 5.54
C ALA A 378 3.46 16.00 4.33
N TYR A 379 4.32 16.49 3.43
CA TYR A 379 4.66 15.83 2.17
C TYR A 379 6.07 16.19 1.72
N ILE A 380 6.62 15.43 0.77
CA ILE A 380 7.94 15.70 0.21
C ILE A 380 7.91 17.04 -0.56
N PRO A 381 8.66 18.05 -0.13
CA PRO A 381 8.57 19.38 -0.73
C PRO A 381 9.21 19.42 -2.12
N PRO A 382 8.78 20.34 -3.00
CA PRO A 382 9.35 20.49 -4.35
C PRO A 382 10.82 20.96 -4.34
N THR A 383 11.30 21.44 -3.19
CA THR A 383 12.70 21.82 -2.97
C THR A 383 13.66 20.64 -2.82
N PHE A 384 13.15 19.43 -2.55
CA PHE A 384 13.98 18.23 -2.53
C PHE A 384 14.39 17.84 -3.95
N LYS A 385 15.69 17.91 -4.27
CA LYS A 385 16.22 17.74 -5.62
C LYS A 385 17.26 16.62 -5.73
N THR A 386 17.48 15.84 -4.66
CA THR A 386 18.42 14.71 -4.70
C THR A 386 18.00 13.71 -5.79
N PRO A 387 18.89 13.37 -6.74
CA PRO A 387 18.54 12.43 -7.81
C PRO A 387 18.20 11.04 -7.26
N HIS A 388 17.10 10.48 -7.73
CA HIS A 388 16.70 9.09 -7.50
C HIS A 388 17.21 8.21 -8.63
N LYS A 389 18.36 7.57 -8.44
CA LYS A 389 19.04 6.83 -9.53
C LYS A 389 18.47 5.43 -9.74
N THR A 390 18.08 4.77 -8.68
CA THR A 390 17.54 3.41 -8.67
C THR A 390 16.56 3.25 -7.52
N GLU A 391 15.64 2.33 -7.62
CA GLU A 391 14.76 1.93 -6.51
C GLU A 391 15.60 1.55 -5.27
N PHE A 392 15.19 2.03 -4.11
CA PHE A 392 15.88 1.84 -2.83
C PHE A 392 17.36 2.31 -2.85
N ASP A 393 17.60 3.46 -3.49
CA ASP A 393 18.89 4.14 -3.46
C ASP A 393 19.17 4.67 -2.05
N THR A 394 20.13 4.07 -1.37
CA THR A 394 20.48 4.40 0.03
C THR A 394 20.92 5.88 0.17
N VAL A 395 21.56 6.47 -0.84
CA VAL A 395 21.99 7.89 -0.82
C VAL A 395 20.76 8.79 -0.87
N TYR A 396 19.82 8.50 -1.78
CA TYR A 396 18.55 9.20 -1.87
C TYR A 396 17.73 9.08 -0.59
N MET A 397 17.56 7.86 -0.06
CA MET A 397 16.78 7.60 1.16
C MET A 397 17.36 8.33 2.38
N ARG A 398 18.67 8.37 2.54
CA ARG A 398 19.34 9.13 3.61
C ARG A 398 19.12 10.62 3.48
N ALA A 399 19.30 11.16 2.28
CA ALA A 399 19.07 12.58 2.02
C ALA A 399 17.60 12.97 2.29
N LEU A 400 16.64 12.11 1.91
CA LEU A 400 15.21 12.34 2.15
C LEU A 400 14.87 12.23 3.65
N TYR A 401 15.45 11.25 4.35
CA TYR A 401 15.33 11.12 5.79
C TYR A 401 15.85 12.37 6.51
N ASP A 402 17.07 12.83 6.18
CA ASP A 402 17.71 13.97 6.83
C ASP A 402 16.94 15.28 6.56
N LEU A 403 16.41 15.46 5.35
CA LEU A 403 15.53 16.57 5.02
C LEU A 403 14.27 16.55 5.92
N ALA A 404 13.57 15.43 5.94
CA ALA A 404 12.31 15.30 6.68
C ALA A 404 12.54 15.45 8.20
N TYR A 405 13.63 14.88 8.71
CA TYR A 405 14.06 15.06 10.10
C TYR A 405 14.26 16.54 10.43
N SER A 406 15.02 17.25 9.61
CA SER A 406 15.29 18.69 9.83
C SER A 406 14.04 19.55 9.70
N MET A 407 13.10 19.18 8.80
CA MET A 407 11.80 19.88 8.68
C MET A 407 10.98 19.76 9.97
N ALA A 408 10.90 18.56 10.54
CA ALA A 408 10.10 18.31 11.74
C ALA A 408 10.79 18.83 13.03
N GLU A 409 12.10 18.63 13.16
CA GLU A 409 12.87 19.09 14.35
C GLU A 409 12.79 20.61 14.58
N LYS A 410 12.62 21.38 13.52
CA LYS A 410 12.51 22.86 13.57
C LYS A 410 11.10 23.39 13.85
N GLY A 411 10.13 22.49 14.05
CA GLY A 411 8.71 22.84 14.10
C GLY A 411 8.12 23.01 12.71
N TYR A 412 7.38 21.99 12.27
CA TYR A 412 6.78 21.98 10.93
C TYR A 412 5.45 22.75 10.91
N ILE A 413 5.30 23.63 9.94
CA ILE A 413 4.02 24.33 9.68
C ILE A 413 3.15 23.40 8.82
N TRP A 414 2.14 22.80 9.46
CA TRP A 414 1.25 21.84 8.81
C TRP A 414 0.35 22.48 7.77
N THR A 415 0.30 21.89 6.59
CA THR A 415 -0.67 22.26 5.55
C THR A 415 -2.07 21.82 6.00
N LYS A 416 -3.02 22.76 6.03
CA LYS A 416 -4.35 22.57 6.62
C LYS A 416 -5.43 22.12 5.64
N GLU A 417 -5.09 22.05 4.36
CA GLU A 417 -5.98 21.64 3.28
C GLU A 417 -5.20 20.95 2.15
N PRO A 418 -5.85 20.16 1.29
CA PRO A 418 -5.20 19.59 0.12
C PRO A 418 -4.73 20.67 -0.86
N PRO A 419 -3.78 20.35 -1.76
CA PRO A 419 -3.30 21.34 -2.74
C PRO A 419 -4.46 21.88 -3.58
N VAL A 420 -4.55 23.20 -3.70
CA VAL A 420 -5.59 23.87 -4.49
C VAL A 420 -5.41 23.52 -5.96
N LEU A 421 -6.46 22.97 -6.61
CA LEU A 421 -6.45 22.68 -8.05
C LEU A 421 -6.62 23.95 -8.91
N ILE A 422 -6.97 25.07 -8.31
CA ILE A 422 -7.12 26.38 -8.96
C ILE A 422 -6.08 27.28 -8.32
N PRO A 423 -5.12 27.83 -9.10
CA PRO A 423 -4.28 28.89 -8.57
C PRO A 423 -5.19 30.02 -8.05
N SER A 424 -5.02 30.44 -6.79
CA SER A 424 -5.58 31.70 -6.35
C SER A 424 -5.10 32.75 -7.35
N SER A 425 -6.00 33.35 -8.10
CA SER A 425 -5.70 34.56 -8.87
C SER A 425 -5.16 35.60 -7.90
N GLU A 426 -3.82 35.78 -7.88
CA GLU A 426 -3.21 36.96 -7.31
C GLU A 426 -3.66 38.20 -8.08
#